data_b0c9224c4a1e178178c86d32f47a894b
#
_entry.id   b0c9224c4a1e178178c86d32f47a894b
#
_cell.length_a   1.000
_cell.length_b   1.000
_cell.length_c   1.000
_cell.angle_alpha   90.00
_cell.angle_beta   90.00
_cell.angle_gamma   90.00
#
_symmetry.space_group_name_H-M   'P 1'
#
loop_
_entity.id
_entity.type
_entity.pdbx_description
1 polymer ?
#
loop_
_entity_poly.entity_id
_entity_poly.type
_entity_poly.pdbx_seq_one_letter_code
_entity_poly.pdbx_strand_id
1 'polypeptide(L)'
;MALPKLNTPTYELEVPSTDEKIKYRPFLVKEEKILLMAMESKDNAQIIQAVKDIVKSCTFDKVDVSSMPMFDMEYIFLNIRAKSVGEVSKLKILCPDDKKTYADVDLDLTEVSVQVGDDHTNKIELTDDMGVIMTY
;
A
#
# COMPACT_ATOMS: atom_id res chain seq x y z
N MET A 1 19.54 -8.06 31.17
CA MET A 1 18.46 -8.90 30.62
C MET A 1 18.18 -8.46 29.20
N ALA A 2 18.31 -9.36 28.24
CA ALA A 2 17.91 -9.08 26.88
C ALA A 2 16.38 -9.17 26.78
N LEU A 3 15.74 -8.16 26.17
CA LEU A 3 14.31 -8.22 25.90
C LEU A 3 14.00 -9.38 24.94
N PRO A 4 12.89 -10.09 25.14
CA PRO A 4 12.50 -11.17 24.25
C PRO A 4 12.32 -10.63 22.83
N LYS A 5 12.96 -11.27 21.86
CA LYS A 5 12.78 -10.95 20.43
C LYS A 5 11.40 -11.45 20.01
N LEU A 6 10.55 -10.52 19.56
CA LEU A 6 9.28 -10.87 18.94
C LEU A 6 9.55 -11.60 17.63
N ASN A 7 9.15 -12.86 17.58
CA ASN A 7 9.23 -13.66 16.35
C ASN A 7 7.94 -13.43 15.54
N THR A 8 7.97 -12.43 14.64
CA THR A 8 6.84 -12.12 13.77
C THR A 8 6.93 -12.94 12.49
N PRO A 9 5.81 -13.43 11.94
CA PRO A 9 5.80 -14.06 10.64
C PRO A 9 6.29 -13.08 9.56
N THR A 10 6.97 -13.62 8.55
CA THR A 10 7.47 -12.83 7.43
C THR A 10 6.84 -13.36 6.14
N TYR A 11 6.37 -12.45 5.31
CA TYR A 11 5.75 -12.72 4.02
C TYR A 11 6.58 -12.13 2.89
N GLU A 12 6.35 -12.59 1.67
CA GLU A 12 6.97 -12.05 0.47
C GLU A 12 5.92 -11.42 -0.42
N LEU A 13 6.28 -10.34 -1.09
CA LEU A 13 5.46 -9.58 -2.03
C LEU A 13 6.31 -9.12 -3.19
N GLU A 14 5.73 -9.12 -4.39
CA GLU A 14 6.33 -8.57 -5.59
C GLU A 14 5.83 -7.14 -5.80
N VAL A 15 6.75 -6.19 -5.96
CA VAL A 15 6.44 -4.78 -6.14
C VAL A 15 5.98 -4.55 -7.59
N PRO A 16 4.78 -4.00 -7.83
CA PRO A 16 4.21 -3.92 -9.17
C PRO A 16 5.01 -3.13 -10.20
N SER A 17 5.75 -2.09 -9.78
CA SER A 17 6.52 -1.26 -10.72
C SER A 17 7.88 -1.83 -11.11
N THR A 18 8.47 -2.68 -10.25
CA THR A 18 9.85 -3.16 -10.42
C THR A 18 9.96 -4.66 -10.52
N ASP A 19 8.87 -5.41 -10.28
CA ASP A 19 8.84 -6.87 -10.17
C ASP A 19 9.83 -7.43 -9.13
N GLU A 20 10.29 -6.56 -8.22
CA GLU A 20 11.22 -6.93 -7.16
C GLU A 20 10.50 -7.59 -6.00
N LYS A 21 11.05 -8.70 -5.50
CA LYS A 21 10.50 -9.41 -4.34
C LYS A 21 11.02 -8.80 -3.05
N ILE A 22 10.11 -8.31 -2.25
CA ILE A 22 10.39 -7.76 -0.92
C ILE A 22 9.82 -8.65 0.16
N LYS A 23 10.49 -8.64 1.33
CA LYS A 23 9.99 -9.30 2.54
C LYS A 23 9.36 -8.27 3.45
N TYR A 24 8.20 -8.62 3.98
CA TYR A 24 7.49 -7.77 4.92
C TYR A 24 6.95 -8.57 6.10
N ARG A 25 6.63 -7.87 7.17
CA ARG A 25 5.93 -8.40 8.34
C ARG A 25 4.62 -7.64 8.57
N PRO A 26 3.65 -8.24 9.26
CA PRO A 26 2.51 -7.50 9.76
C PRO A 26 2.95 -6.34 10.66
N PHE A 27 2.14 -5.30 10.76
CA PHE A 27 2.41 -4.24 11.71
C PHE A 27 2.10 -4.70 13.14
N LEU A 28 2.80 -4.11 14.09
CA LEU A 28 2.61 -4.31 15.52
C LEU A 28 1.69 -3.20 16.07
N VAL A 29 1.27 -3.34 17.31
CA VAL A 29 0.46 -2.33 18.01
C VAL A 29 1.09 -0.93 17.95
N LYS A 30 2.40 -0.85 17.89
CA LYS A 30 3.13 0.41 17.75
C LYS A 30 2.79 1.13 16.45
N GLU A 31 2.84 0.42 15.33
CA GLU A 31 2.53 0.97 14.01
C GLU A 31 1.03 1.28 13.88
N GLU A 32 0.18 0.41 14.41
CA GLU A 32 -1.26 0.64 14.45
C GLU A 32 -1.61 1.94 15.21
N LYS A 33 -0.97 2.16 16.36
CA LYS A 33 -1.15 3.39 17.13
C LYS A 33 -0.75 4.63 16.35
N ILE A 34 0.36 4.59 15.61
CA ILE A 34 0.82 5.70 14.76
C ILE A 34 -0.22 6.01 13.69
N LEU A 35 -0.77 4.98 13.04
CA LEU A 35 -1.80 5.14 12.02
C LEU A 35 -3.08 5.76 12.59
N LEU A 36 -3.56 5.27 13.73
CA LEU A 36 -4.75 5.81 14.39
C LEU A 36 -4.58 7.29 14.77
N MET A 37 -3.43 7.65 15.32
CA MET A 37 -3.12 9.06 15.67
C MET A 37 -3.09 9.95 14.41
N ALA A 38 -2.51 9.47 13.31
CA ALA A 38 -2.49 10.21 12.06
C ALA A 38 -3.90 10.39 11.47
N MET A 39 -4.74 9.36 11.55
CA MET A 39 -6.14 9.45 11.10
C MET A 39 -6.98 10.42 11.93
N GLU A 40 -6.74 10.50 13.24
CA GLU A 40 -7.42 11.45 14.13
C GLU A 40 -7.05 12.91 13.83
N SER A 41 -5.85 13.16 13.32
CA SER A 41 -5.41 14.51 12.94
C SER A 41 -6.19 15.10 11.77
N LYS A 42 -6.82 14.27 10.93
CA LYS A 42 -7.50 14.63 9.68
C LYS A 42 -6.62 15.40 8.69
N ASP A 43 -5.30 15.30 8.85
CA ASP A 43 -4.31 15.89 7.97
C ASP A 43 -3.76 14.83 7.02
N ASN A 44 -4.06 14.99 5.73
CA ASN A 44 -3.63 14.04 4.70
C ASN A 44 -2.11 13.89 4.63
N ALA A 45 -1.35 14.95 4.88
CA ALA A 45 0.12 14.88 4.87
C ALA A 45 0.64 13.99 6.00
N GLN A 46 0.03 14.10 7.19
CA GLN A 46 0.39 13.25 8.33
C GLN A 46 0.00 11.78 8.10
N ILE A 47 -1.16 11.54 7.47
CA ILE A 47 -1.60 10.18 7.12
C ILE A 47 -0.63 9.54 6.13
N ILE A 48 -0.25 10.26 5.05
CA ILE A 48 0.72 9.77 4.07
C ILE A 48 2.07 9.49 4.72
N GLN A 49 2.54 10.38 5.60
CA GLN A 49 3.81 10.18 6.30
C GLN A 49 3.75 8.95 7.22
N ALA A 50 2.66 8.76 7.95
CA ALA A 50 2.46 7.59 8.79
C ALA A 50 2.47 6.28 7.98
N VAL A 51 1.83 6.26 6.81
CA VAL A 51 1.85 5.11 5.91
C VAL A 51 3.27 4.83 5.42
N LYS A 52 4.04 5.86 5.02
CA LYS A 52 5.45 5.74 4.64
C LYS A 52 6.30 5.11 5.75
N ASP A 53 6.13 5.59 6.98
CA ASP A 53 6.88 5.11 8.14
C ASP A 53 6.53 3.65 8.46
N ILE A 54 5.26 3.28 8.34
CA ILE A 54 4.79 1.90 8.53
C ILE A 54 5.36 0.98 7.46
N VAL A 55 5.25 1.34 6.18
CA VAL A 55 5.80 0.55 5.07
C VAL A 55 7.30 0.33 5.28
N LYS A 56 8.05 1.39 5.56
CA LYS A 56 9.48 1.33 5.83
C LYS A 56 9.81 0.38 7.00
N SER A 57 9.13 0.54 8.13
CA SER A 57 9.34 -0.30 9.32
C SER A 57 8.97 -1.76 9.07
N CYS A 58 7.87 -2.03 8.37
CA CYS A 58 7.39 -3.39 8.10
C CYS A 58 8.19 -4.12 7.01
N THR A 59 8.89 -3.40 6.14
CA THR A 59 9.79 -3.95 5.12
C THR A 59 11.26 -4.00 5.58
N PHE A 60 11.51 -3.85 6.88
CA PHE A 60 12.85 -3.91 7.48
C PHE A 60 13.82 -2.84 6.94
N ASP A 61 13.33 -1.65 6.62
CA ASP A 61 14.09 -0.54 6.03
C ASP A 61 14.77 -0.88 4.67
N LYS A 62 14.28 -1.92 3.98
CA LYS A 62 14.86 -2.34 2.69
C LYS A 62 14.28 -1.62 1.49
N VAL A 63 13.16 -0.94 1.66
CA VAL A 63 12.45 -0.25 0.60
C VAL A 63 12.62 1.25 0.75
N ASP A 64 13.03 1.93 -0.34
CA ASP A 64 13.10 3.38 -0.36
C ASP A 64 11.73 3.99 -0.68
N VAL A 65 10.96 4.28 0.36
CA VAL A 65 9.62 4.85 0.25
C VAL A 65 9.60 6.28 -0.32
N SER A 66 10.76 6.95 -0.42
CA SER A 66 10.85 8.32 -0.90
C SER A 66 10.85 8.41 -2.42
N SER A 67 11.43 7.40 -3.07
CA SER A 67 11.52 7.30 -4.54
C SER A 67 10.44 6.40 -5.14
N MET A 68 9.67 5.71 -4.29
CA MET A 68 8.66 4.75 -4.72
C MET A 68 7.39 5.45 -5.22
N PRO A 69 6.78 4.98 -6.32
CA PRO A 69 5.46 5.41 -6.75
C PRO A 69 4.38 5.22 -5.67
N MET A 70 3.40 6.10 -5.65
CA MET A 70 2.33 6.05 -4.64
C MET A 70 1.55 4.72 -4.69
N PHE A 71 1.25 4.22 -5.88
CA PHE A 71 0.49 2.98 -6.05
C PHE A 71 1.24 1.74 -5.52
N ASP A 72 2.56 1.69 -5.62
CA ASP A 72 3.37 0.63 -5.01
C ASP A 72 3.30 0.68 -3.49
N MET A 73 3.45 1.89 -2.94
CA MET A 73 3.36 2.10 -1.50
C MET A 73 1.98 1.70 -0.95
N GLU A 74 0.91 2.07 -1.65
CA GLU A 74 -0.46 1.69 -1.29
C GLU A 74 -0.66 0.17 -1.39
N TYR A 75 -0.13 -0.46 -2.44
CA TYR A 75 -0.20 -1.91 -2.62
C TYR A 75 0.54 -2.67 -1.51
N ILE A 76 1.75 -2.25 -1.17
CA ILE A 76 2.52 -2.83 -0.06
C ILE A 76 1.78 -2.64 1.26
N PHE A 77 1.28 -1.42 1.54
CA PHE A 77 0.54 -1.14 2.76
C PHE A 77 -0.73 -1.98 2.87
N LEU A 78 -1.46 -2.17 1.77
CA LEU A 78 -2.66 -2.98 1.72
C LEU A 78 -2.37 -4.45 2.09
N ASN A 79 -1.29 -5.01 1.56
CA ASN A 79 -0.84 -6.37 1.89
C ASN A 79 -0.38 -6.49 3.36
N ILE A 80 0.34 -5.50 3.88
CA ILE A 80 0.71 -5.45 5.30
C ILE A 80 -0.56 -5.44 6.16
N ARG A 81 -1.55 -4.60 5.80
CA ARG A 81 -2.83 -4.51 6.52
C ARG A 81 -3.60 -5.83 6.47
N ALA A 82 -3.69 -6.46 5.30
CA ALA A 82 -4.38 -7.73 5.13
C ALA A 82 -3.83 -8.82 6.07
N LYS A 83 -2.50 -8.89 6.22
CA LYS A 83 -1.85 -9.85 7.14
C LYS A 83 -1.85 -9.42 8.62
N SER A 84 -2.20 -8.17 8.91
CA SER A 84 -2.21 -7.64 10.27
C SER A 84 -3.60 -7.70 10.92
N VAL A 85 -4.63 -7.29 10.18
CA VAL A 85 -6.00 -7.12 10.70
C VAL A 85 -6.94 -8.18 10.13
N GLY A 86 -6.69 -8.63 8.90
CA GLY A 86 -7.51 -9.61 8.19
C GLY A 86 -7.61 -9.29 6.71
N GLU A 87 -7.81 -10.32 5.93
CA GLU A 87 -7.81 -10.28 4.46
C GLU A 87 -9.12 -9.70 3.90
N VAL A 88 -10.22 -9.80 4.66
CA VAL A 88 -11.52 -9.28 4.24
C VAL A 88 -11.84 -7.97 4.96
N SER A 89 -12.17 -6.94 4.19
CA SER A 89 -12.64 -5.66 4.71
C SER A 89 -14.13 -5.49 4.46
N LYS A 90 -14.88 -5.28 5.54
CA LYS A 90 -16.32 -5.00 5.47
C LYS A 90 -16.56 -3.51 5.28
N LEU A 91 -17.16 -3.14 4.17
CA LEU A 91 -17.41 -1.77 3.79
C LEU A 91 -18.91 -1.51 3.66
N LYS A 92 -19.32 -0.30 4.01
CA LYS A 92 -20.65 0.22 3.71
C LYS A 92 -20.54 1.23 2.59
N ILE A 93 -21.07 0.86 1.42
CA ILE A 93 -21.01 1.70 0.23
C ILE A 93 -22.36 2.36 0.03
N LEU A 94 -22.33 3.68 -0.13
CA LEU A 94 -23.53 4.46 -0.45
C LEU A 94 -23.98 4.16 -1.88
N CYS A 95 -25.24 3.77 -2.03
CA CYS A 95 -25.82 3.51 -3.34
C CYS A 95 -25.83 4.78 -4.20
N PRO A 96 -25.26 4.75 -5.43
CA PRO A 96 -25.20 5.94 -6.29
C PRO A 96 -26.58 6.40 -6.79
N ASP A 97 -27.58 5.50 -6.85
CA ASP A 97 -28.89 5.77 -7.40
C ASP A 97 -29.72 6.72 -6.52
N ASP A 98 -29.87 6.38 -5.25
CA ASP A 98 -30.71 7.13 -4.32
C ASP A 98 -29.91 8.01 -3.35
N LYS A 99 -28.60 7.80 -3.24
CA LYS A 99 -27.67 8.48 -2.33
C LYS A 99 -28.10 8.50 -0.86
N LYS A 100 -28.86 7.47 -0.46
CA LYS A 100 -29.41 7.31 0.89
C LYS A 100 -29.21 5.90 1.45
N THR A 101 -29.34 4.87 0.60
CA THR A 101 -29.21 3.48 1.00
C THR A 101 -27.76 3.04 1.02
N TYR A 102 -27.36 2.31 2.07
CA TYR A 102 -26.02 1.72 2.17
C TYR A 102 -26.10 0.21 1.91
N ALA A 103 -25.21 -0.28 1.08
CA ALA A 103 -24.99 -1.70 0.86
C ALA A 103 -23.76 -2.18 1.63
N ASP A 104 -23.89 -3.31 2.31
CA ASP A 104 -22.73 -3.97 2.94
C ASP A 104 -21.99 -4.78 1.87
N VAL A 105 -20.69 -4.54 1.73
CA VAL A 105 -19.83 -5.19 0.75
C VAL A 105 -18.59 -5.74 1.47
N ASP A 106 -18.33 -7.02 1.25
CA ASP A 106 -17.10 -7.66 1.70
C ASP A 106 -16.07 -7.58 0.57
N LEU A 107 -14.96 -6.88 0.83
CA LEU A 107 -13.84 -6.73 -0.10
C LEU A 107 -12.69 -7.61 0.35
N ASP A 108 -12.30 -8.57 -0.50
CA ASP A 108 -11.10 -9.38 -0.30
C ASP A 108 -9.87 -8.59 -0.76
N LEU A 109 -9.01 -8.25 0.19
CA LEU A 109 -7.80 -7.46 -0.06
C LEU A 109 -6.71 -8.26 -0.78
N THR A 110 -6.81 -9.59 -0.80
CA THR A 110 -5.84 -10.45 -1.50
C THR A 110 -6.08 -10.49 -3.00
N GLU A 111 -7.28 -10.15 -3.45
CA GLU A 111 -7.64 -10.08 -4.87
C GLU A 111 -7.28 -8.72 -5.51
N VAL A 112 -6.90 -7.73 -4.69
CA VAL A 112 -6.52 -6.41 -5.18
C VAL A 112 -5.16 -6.49 -5.88
N SER A 113 -5.13 -6.09 -7.14
CA SER A 113 -3.93 -6.05 -7.95
C SER A 113 -3.81 -4.73 -8.71
N VAL A 114 -2.60 -4.35 -9.04
CA VAL A 114 -2.36 -3.21 -9.93
C VAL A 114 -2.63 -3.64 -11.35
N GLN A 115 -3.53 -2.93 -12.02
CA GLN A 115 -3.85 -3.19 -13.43
C GLN A 115 -2.93 -2.38 -14.31
N VAL A 116 -2.21 -3.08 -15.19
CA VAL A 116 -1.36 -2.47 -16.22
C VAL A 116 -1.99 -2.78 -17.57
N GLY A 117 -2.26 -1.74 -18.37
CA GLY A 117 -2.79 -1.92 -19.71
C GLY A 117 -1.76 -2.59 -20.64
N ASP A 118 -2.23 -3.37 -21.61
CA ASP A 118 -1.35 -4.08 -22.56
C ASP A 118 -0.44 -3.11 -23.35
N ASP A 119 -0.92 -1.89 -23.59
CA ASP A 119 -0.18 -0.84 -24.32
C ASP A 119 0.60 0.10 -23.38
N HIS A 120 0.71 -0.24 -22.09
CA HIS A 120 1.40 0.62 -21.14
C HIS A 120 2.89 0.66 -21.43
N THR A 121 3.40 1.86 -21.71
CA THR A 121 4.82 2.11 -21.90
C THR A 121 5.21 3.44 -21.27
N ASN A 122 6.40 3.48 -20.69
CA ASN A 122 6.99 4.72 -20.19
C ASN A 122 7.71 5.52 -21.28
N LYS A 123 7.84 4.95 -22.50
CA LYS A 123 8.47 5.61 -23.63
C LYS A 123 7.40 6.23 -24.53
N ILE A 124 7.43 7.54 -24.65
CA ILE A 124 6.54 8.30 -25.54
C ILE A 124 7.37 8.83 -26.69
N GLU A 125 7.06 8.41 -27.91
CA GLU A 125 7.69 8.91 -29.14
C GLU A 125 6.98 10.19 -29.56
N LEU A 126 7.71 11.30 -29.64
CA LEU A 126 7.19 12.62 -30.03
C LEU A 126 7.38 12.87 -31.51
N THR A 127 8.52 12.44 -32.07
CA THR A 127 8.87 12.50 -33.50
C THR A 127 9.72 11.26 -33.82
N ASP A 128 10.04 11.07 -35.10
CA ASP A 128 10.86 9.95 -35.55
C ASP A 128 12.24 9.89 -34.89
N ASP A 129 12.76 11.04 -34.41
CA ASP A 129 14.08 11.17 -33.81
C ASP A 129 14.06 11.54 -32.32
N MET A 130 12.90 11.82 -31.73
CA MET A 130 12.78 12.27 -30.35
C MET A 130 11.71 11.50 -29.58
N GLY A 131 12.09 11.02 -28.40
CA GLY A 131 11.18 10.40 -27.44
C GLY A 131 11.46 10.87 -26.03
N VAL A 132 10.47 10.71 -25.15
CA VAL A 132 10.56 11.00 -23.73
C VAL A 132 10.33 9.70 -22.95
N ILE A 133 11.19 9.45 -21.96
CA ILE A 133 10.99 8.37 -21.01
C ILE A 133 10.39 9.00 -19.75
N MET A 134 9.16 8.57 -19.42
CA MET A 134 8.47 9.02 -18.22
C MET A 134 8.87 8.15 -17.03
N THR A 135 8.97 8.79 -15.87
CA THR A 135 9.14 8.10 -14.57
C THR A 135 7.89 8.36 -13.73
N TYR A 136 7.60 7.43 -12.82
CA TYR A 136 6.50 7.56 -11.87
C TYR A 136 6.78 8.64 -10.83
#